data_91b9a2ba4f4f9d664b6b186cc642b0ce
#
_entry.id   91b9a2ba4f4f9d664b6b186cc642b0ce
#
_cell.length_a   1.000
_cell.length_b   1.000
_cell.length_c   1.000
_cell.angle_alpha   90.00
_cell.angle_beta   90.00
_cell.angle_gamma   90.00
#
_symmetry.space_group_name_H-M   'P 1'
#
loop_
_entity.id
_entity.type
_entity.pdbx_description
1 polymer ?
#
loop_
_entity_poly.entity_id
_entity_poly.type
_entity_poly.pdbx_seq_one_letter_code
_entity_poly.pdbx_strand_id
1 'polypeptide(L)'
;MKANLRAVGAVILGSAVLGACATKGFVKTSVQDERAARIATDSSLSNQIAATNNDVAGLKSEVATQKNDVASLRNDLNSLKTEFGAKITAMEEGLKFAFPVNFAFDDATVREADKAALDRFATVVGKYYSGSMITIEGFADPAGGNKYNMDLSKRRADAVAAYLGEKGLSTSNVRTVGYGKSRLVNPKAQKDDPGAEANRRVTFVVETNGAAASATTAALPR
;
A
#
# COMPACT_ATOMS: atom_id res chain seq x y z
N MET A 1 17.43 -93.89 -37.52
CA MET A 1 17.90 -92.56 -37.15
C MET A 1 17.45 -91.42 -38.07
N LYS A 2 16.85 -91.63 -39.25
CA LYS A 2 16.43 -90.50 -40.16
C LYS A 2 15.08 -89.88 -39.89
N ALA A 3 14.18 -90.55 -39.14
CA ALA A 3 12.81 -90.06 -38.82
C ALA A 3 12.80 -88.98 -37.74
N ASN A 4 13.67 -89.07 -36.76
CA ASN A 4 13.74 -88.06 -35.64
C ASN A 4 14.25 -86.72 -36.02
N LEU A 5 15.12 -86.58 -37.08
CA LEU A 5 15.70 -85.37 -37.52
C LEU A 5 14.68 -84.44 -38.23
N ARG A 6 13.69 -85.07 -38.95
CA ARG A 6 12.61 -84.27 -39.59
C ARG A 6 11.59 -83.77 -38.58
N ALA A 7 11.31 -84.50 -37.52
CA ALA A 7 10.40 -84.10 -36.44
C ALA A 7 10.98 -82.93 -35.62
N VAL A 8 12.30 -82.97 -35.31
CA VAL A 8 12.99 -81.86 -34.59
C VAL A 8 13.06 -80.60 -35.43
N GLY A 9 13.31 -80.74 -36.74
CA GLY A 9 13.32 -79.58 -37.65
C GLY A 9 11.96 -78.91 -37.79
N ALA A 10 10.87 -79.68 -37.82
CA ALA A 10 9.51 -79.15 -37.88
C ALA A 10 9.10 -78.45 -36.60
N VAL A 11 9.50 -78.96 -35.43
CA VAL A 11 9.23 -78.29 -34.14
C VAL A 11 10.01 -76.95 -34.01
N ILE A 12 11.30 -76.88 -34.43
CA ILE A 12 12.10 -75.65 -34.37
C ILE A 12 11.57 -74.61 -35.35
N LEU A 13 11.13 -74.99 -36.55
CA LEU A 13 10.53 -74.06 -37.50
C LEU A 13 9.18 -73.54 -37.01
N GLY A 14 8.36 -74.40 -36.41
CA GLY A 14 7.05 -74.03 -35.83
C GLY A 14 7.19 -73.06 -34.67
N SER A 15 8.17 -73.29 -33.78
CA SER A 15 8.44 -72.34 -32.66
C SER A 15 8.95 -71.04 -33.10
N ALA A 16 9.78 -70.96 -34.15
CA ALA A 16 10.31 -69.72 -34.72
C ALA A 16 9.20 -68.84 -35.36
N VAL A 17 8.22 -69.49 -36.05
CA VAL A 17 7.09 -68.74 -36.65
C VAL A 17 6.13 -68.20 -35.58
N LEU A 18 5.87 -69.00 -34.53
CA LEU A 18 5.00 -68.61 -33.42
C LEU A 18 5.65 -67.46 -32.61
N GLY A 19 6.96 -67.48 -32.40
CA GLY A 19 7.69 -66.44 -31.74
C GLY A 19 7.71 -65.11 -32.54
N ALA A 20 7.80 -65.21 -33.86
CA ALA A 20 7.76 -63.97 -34.73
C ALA A 20 6.38 -63.31 -34.77
N CYS A 21 5.29 -64.16 -34.73
CA CYS A 21 3.92 -63.65 -34.64
C CYS A 21 3.66 -62.99 -33.26
N ALA A 22 4.14 -63.64 -32.20
CA ALA A 22 4.00 -63.15 -30.83
C ALA A 22 4.74 -61.80 -30.65
N THR A 23 5.96 -61.65 -31.21
CA THR A 23 6.72 -60.42 -31.17
C THR A 23 6.07 -59.27 -31.97
N LYS A 24 5.48 -59.56 -33.13
CA LYS A 24 4.73 -58.56 -33.90
C LYS A 24 3.48 -58.07 -33.15
N GLY A 25 2.76 -58.96 -32.49
CA GLY A 25 1.62 -58.63 -31.66
C GLY A 25 2.03 -57.76 -30.48
N PHE A 26 3.08 -58.15 -29.75
CA PHE A 26 3.60 -57.39 -28.62
C PHE A 26 4.06 -55.98 -29.02
N VAL A 27 4.83 -55.87 -30.09
CA VAL A 27 5.29 -54.54 -30.57
C VAL A 27 4.12 -53.65 -30.97
N LYS A 28 3.10 -54.20 -31.64
CA LYS A 28 1.91 -53.43 -32.02
C LYS A 28 1.15 -52.93 -30.80
N THR A 29 0.96 -53.77 -29.79
CA THR A 29 0.27 -53.37 -28.54
C THR A 29 1.09 -52.35 -27.78
N SER A 30 2.39 -52.57 -27.58
CA SER A 30 3.26 -51.60 -26.89
C SER A 30 3.30 -50.23 -27.57
N VAL A 31 3.30 -50.17 -28.90
CA VAL A 31 3.25 -48.92 -29.66
C VAL A 31 1.90 -48.22 -29.51
N GLN A 32 0.80 -49.00 -29.44
CA GLN A 32 -0.53 -48.42 -29.20
C GLN A 32 -0.67 -47.88 -27.78
N ASP A 33 -0.16 -48.58 -26.79
CA ASP A 33 -0.19 -48.15 -25.39
C ASP A 33 0.67 -46.89 -25.21
N GLU A 34 1.85 -46.84 -25.79
CA GLU A 34 2.70 -45.65 -25.80
C GLU A 34 2.02 -44.42 -26.45
N ARG A 35 1.35 -44.65 -27.58
CA ARG A 35 0.58 -43.57 -28.25
C ARG A 35 -0.57 -43.09 -27.38
N ALA A 36 -1.30 -43.98 -26.72
CA ALA A 36 -2.39 -43.61 -25.81
C ALA A 36 -1.86 -42.83 -24.61
N ALA A 37 -0.75 -43.24 -24.02
CA ALA A 37 -0.08 -42.52 -22.93
C ALA A 37 0.39 -41.11 -23.34
N ARG A 38 0.96 -40.99 -24.54
CA ARG A 38 1.37 -39.66 -25.07
C ARG A 38 0.18 -38.75 -25.30
N ILE A 39 -0.90 -39.21 -25.90
CA ILE A 39 -2.12 -38.44 -26.11
C ILE A 39 -2.71 -37.99 -24.78
N ALA A 40 -2.73 -38.85 -23.76
CA ALA A 40 -3.19 -38.46 -22.42
C ALA A 40 -2.31 -37.40 -21.78
N THR A 41 -0.97 -37.54 -21.91
CA THR A 41 -0.01 -36.55 -21.41
C THR A 41 -0.13 -35.21 -22.13
N ASP A 42 -0.25 -35.23 -23.45
CA ASP A 42 -0.42 -34.01 -24.25
C ASP A 42 -1.72 -33.26 -23.90
N SER A 43 -2.82 -34.03 -23.69
CA SER A 43 -4.10 -33.49 -23.24
C SER A 43 -3.98 -32.84 -21.85
N SER A 44 -3.30 -33.51 -20.91
CA SER A 44 -3.06 -32.98 -19.56
C SER A 44 -2.21 -31.72 -19.61
N LEU A 45 -1.13 -31.71 -20.39
CA LEU A 45 -0.26 -30.57 -20.57
C LEU A 45 -1.01 -29.39 -21.21
N SER A 46 -1.85 -29.63 -22.20
CA SER A 46 -2.69 -28.63 -22.83
C SER A 46 -3.64 -27.96 -21.82
N ASN A 47 -4.25 -28.78 -20.94
CA ASN A 47 -5.12 -28.29 -19.87
C ASN A 47 -4.33 -27.43 -18.85
N GLN A 48 -3.13 -27.86 -18.49
CA GLN A 48 -2.25 -27.07 -17.57
C GLN A 48 -1.83 -25.74 -18.20
N ILE A 49 -1.49 -25.75 -19.48
CA ILE A 49 -1.16 -24.52 -20.21
C ILE A 49 -2.37 -23.57 -20.22
N ALA A 50 -3.57 -24.07 -20.48
CA ALA A 50 -4.79 -23.27 -20.46
C ALA A 50 -5.06 -22.67 -19.07
N ALA A 51 -4.90 -23.46 -18.00
CA ALA A 51 -5.03 -22.96 -16.63
C ALA A 51 -4.01 -21.88 -16.32
N THR A 52 -2.73 -22.13 -16.62
CA THR A 52 -1.66 -21.15 -16.41
C THR A 52 -1.90 -19.85 -17.19
N ASN A 53 -2.41 -19.94 -18.41
CA ASN A 53 -2.74 -18.74 -19.19
C ASN A 53 -3.88 -17.93 -18.56
N ASN A 54 -4.87 -18.60 -17.97
CA ASN A 54 -5.94 -17.93 -17.22
C ASN A 54 -5.40 -17.24 -15.96
N ASP A 55 -4.50 -17.88 -15.22
CA ASP A 55 -3.86 -17.31 -14.04
C ASP A 55 -3.02 -16.08 -14.40
N VAL A 56 -2.26 -16.17 -15.49
CA VAL A 56 -1.49 -15.03 -16.04
C VAL A 56 -2.40 -13.87 -16.46
N ALA A 57 -3.56 -14.17 -17.05
CA ALA A 57 -4.54 -13.13 -17.40
C ALA A 57 -5.13 -12.48 -16.14
N GLY A 58 -5.44 -13.24 -15.12
CA GLY A 58 -5.88 -12.76 -13.81
C GLY A 58 -4.84 -11.85 -13.15
N LEU A 59 -3.60 -12.31 -13.07
CA LEU A 59 -2.49 -11.53 -12.52
C LEU A 59 -2.24 -10.22 -13.28
N LYS A 60 -2.35 -10.23 -14.61
CA LYS A 60 -2.27 -8.99 -15.42
C LYS A 60 -3.36 -7.99 -15.06
N SER A 61 -4.58 -8.47 -14.83
CA SER A 61 -5.71 -7.63 -14.41
C SER A 61 -5.46 -7.04 -13.01
N GLU A 62 -4.98 -7.84 -12.06
CA GLU A 62 -4.65 -7.37 -10.71
C GLU A 62 -3.54 -6.32 -10.71
N VAL A 63 -2.48 -6.56 -11.49
CA VAL A 63 -1.37 -5.58 -11.65
C VAL A 63 -1.87 -4.28 -12.27
N ALA A 64 -2.81 -4.35 -13.24
CA ALA A 64 -3.41 -3.15 -13.82
C ALA A 64 -4.23 -2.36 -12.78
N THR A 65 -5.01 -3.05 -11.96
CA THR A 65 -5.77 -2.44 -10.85
C THR A 65 -4.84 -1.79 -9.84
N GLN A 66 -3.81 -2.49 -9.37
CA GLN A 66 -2.82 -1.95 -8.44
C GLN A 66 -2.11 -0.71 -9.01
N LYS A 67 -1.79 -0.72 -10.30
CA LYS A 67 -1.18 0.44 -10.97
C LYS A 67 -2.10 1.65 -10.96
N ASN A 68 -3.40 1.44 -11.17
CA ASN A 68 -4.40 2.50 -11.11
C ASN A 68 -4.57 3.02 -9.68
N ASP A 69 -4.57 2.14 -8.68
CA ASP A 69 -4.65 2.52 -7.27
C ASP A 69 -3.44 3.36 -6.83
N VAL A 70 -2.24 2.98 -7.29
CA VAL A 70 -1.01 3.76 -7.05
C VAL A 70 -1.07 5.12 -7.73
N ALA A 71 -1.62 5.20 -8.95
CA ALA A 71 -1.79 6.47 -9.66
C ALA A 71 -2.81 7.37 -8.94
N SER A 72 -3.93 6.82 -8.51
CA SER A 72 -4.93 7.54 -7.69
C SER A 72 -4.32 8.07 -6.40
N LEU A 73 -3.58 7.23 -5.67
CA LEU A 73 -2.92 7.61 -4.43
C LEU A 73 -1.90 8.74 -4.64
N ARG A 74 -1.16 8.73 -5.76
CA ARG A 74 -0.24 9.83 -6.14
C ARG A 74 -1.00 11.13 -6.42
N ASN A 75 -2.13 11.04 -7.10
CA ASN A 75 -2.97 12.20 -7.39
C ASN A 75 -3.57 12.77 -6.09
N ASP A 76 -4.03 11.92 -5.18
CA ASP A 76 -4.54 12.33 -3.88
C ASP A 76 -3.45 13.01 -3.05
N LEU A 77 -2.23 12.48 -3.06
CA LEU A 77 -1.08 13.09 -2.39
C LEU A 77 -0.70 14.46 -2.99
N ASN A 78 -0.73 14.59 -4.32
CA ASN A 78 -0.47 15.85 -5.01
C ASN A 78 -1.58 16.88 -4.76
N SER A 79 -2.83 16.45 -4.75
CA SER A 79 -3.98 17.31 -4.42
C SER A 79 -3.88 17.81 -2.98
N LEU A 80 -3.54 16.91 -2.04
CA LEU A 80 -3.29 17.28 -0.64
C LEU A 80 -2.18 18.33 -0.53
N LYS A 81 -1.07 18.13 -1.27
CA LYS A 81 0.06 19.09 -1.30
C LYS A 81 -0.33 20.44 -1.88
N THR A 82 -1.13 20.45 -2.95
CA THR A 82 -1.52 21.68 -3.66
C THR A 82 -2.64 22.42 -2.92
N GLU A 83 -3.66 21.70 -2.46
CA GLU A 83 -4.87 22.26 -1.84
C GLU A 83 -4.58 22.90 -0.47
N PHE A 84 -3.61 22.39 0.25
CA PHE A 84 -3.29 22.85 1.60
C PHE A 84 -2.00 23.66 1.69
N GLY A 85 -1.30 23.92 0.58
CA GLY A 85 0.00 24.59 0.60
C GLY A 85 0.97 23.88 1.56
N ALA A 86 0.81 22.57 1.73
CA ALA A 86 1.54 21.81 2.70
C ALA A 86 3.03 21.83 2.39
N LYS A 87 3.77 22.60 3.18
CA LYS A 87 5.23 22.57 3.19
C LYS A 87 5.64 21.35 4.00
N ILE A 88 5.94 20.24 3.33
CA ILE A 88 6.55 19.08 3.96
C ILE A 88 8.02 19.42 4.16
N THR A 89 8.42 19.65 5.39
CA THR A 89 9.83 19.83 5.74
C THR A 89 10.28 18.56 6.42
N ALA A 90 11.17 17.81 5.77
CA ALA A 90 11.86 16.69 6.40
C ALA A 90 12.83 17.31 7.45
N MET A 91 12.63 16.96 8.72
CA MET A 91 13.56 17.27 9.81
C MET A 91 14.28 15.96 10.19
N GLU A 92 15.46 16.07 10.79
CA GLU A 92 16.26 14.90 11.20
C GLU A 92 15.52 13.92 12.13
N GLU A 93 14.44 14.37 12.80
CA GLU A 93 13.66 13.62 13.77
C GLU A 93 12.18 13.40 13.40
N GLY A 94 11.70 13.86 12.21
CA GLY A 94 10.28 13.70 11.84
C GLY A 94 9.84 14.46 10.61
N LEU A 95 8.61 14.19 10.19
CA LEU A 95 7.93 14.89 9.09
C LEU A 95 7.04 16.00 9.66
N LYS A 96 7.32 17.24 9.27
CA LYS A 96 6.47 18.37 9.64
C LYS A 96 5.44 18.64 8.55
N PHE A 97 4.19 18.36 8.86
CA PHE A 97 3.06 18.74 8.02
C PHE A 97 2.57 20.13 8.42
N ALA A 98 2.83 21.12 7.60
CA ALA A 98 2.31 22.47 7.78
C ALA A 98 1.15 22.71 6.81
N PHE A 99 -0.03 22.11 7.08
CA PHE A 99 -1.24 22.63 6.47
C PHE A 99 -1.96 23.49 7.51
N PRO A 100 -2.40 24.68 7.13
CA PRO A 100 -2.98 25.58 8.09
C PRO A 100 -4.43 25.18 8.38
N VAL A 101 -4.65 24.60 9.54
CA VAL A 101 -5.98 24.67 10.16
C VAL A 101 -6.06 26.04 10.80
N ASN A 102 -6.79 26.96 10.18
CA ASN A 102 -6.87 28.34 10.64
C ASN A 102 -8.09 28.56 11.52
N PHE A 103 -7.98 29.54 12.42
CA PHE A 103 -9.04 29.86 13.40
C PHE A 103 -9.49 31.32 13.27
N ALA A 104 -10.74 31.55 13.63
CA ALA A 104 -11.24 32.90 13.80
C ALA A 104 -10.51 33.64 14.96
N PHE A 105 -10.64 34.96 14.99
CA PHE A 105 -10.10 35.71 16.11
C PHE A 105 -10.77 35.27 17.40
N ASP A 106 -9.96 35.07 18.42
CA ASP A 106 -10.40 34.65 19.76
C ASP A 106 -11.21 33.35 19.83
N ASP A 107 -11.11 32.48 18.82
CA ASP A 107 -11.85 31.24 18.71
C ASP A 107 -10.89 30.03 18.63
N ALA A 108 -11.36 28.88 19.18
CA ALA A 108 -10.68 27.60 19.12
C ALA A 108 -11.55 26.52 18.45
N THR A 109 -12.67 26.88 17.82
CA THR A 109 -13.55 25.97 17.12
C THR A 109 -12.98 25.61 15.75
N VAL A 110 -12.92 24.32 15.44
CA VAL A 110 -12.51 23.82 14.11
C VAL A 110 -13.56 24.25 13.08
N ARG A 111 -13.13 25.01 12.07
CA ARG A 111 -14.02 25.52 11.03
C ARG A 111 -14.47 24.39 10.11
N GLU A 112 -15.69 24.50 9.60
CA GLU A 112 -16.26 23.53 8.66
C GLU A 112 -15.39 23.34 7.43
N ALA A 113 -14.83 24.43 6.89
CA ALA A 113 -13.95 24.43 5.74
C ALA A 113 -12.69 23.59 5.92
N ASP A 114 -12.20 23.42 7.15
CA ASP A 114 -10.96 22.70 7.46
C ASP A 114 -11.21 21.21 7.78
N LYS A 115 -12.47 20.80 8.02
CA LYS A 115 -12.80 19.43 8.41
C LYS A 115 -12.43 18.40 7.35
N ALA A 116 -12.70 18.67 6.08
CA ALA A 116 -12.36 17.75 4.99
C ALA A 116 -10.84 17.47 4.92
N ALA A 117 -10.03 18.47 5.26
CA ALA A 117 -8.58 18.34 5.34
C ALA A 117 -8.14 17.44 6.49
N LEU A 118 -8.74 17.67 7.65
CA LEU A 118 -8.48 16.88 8.85
C LEU A 118 -8.92 15.42 8.67
N ASP A 119 -10.03 15.15 7.99
CA ASP A 119 -10.50 13.80 7.66
C ASP A 119 -9.47 13.05 6.80
N ARG A 120 -8.94 13.71 5.77
CA ARG A 120 -7.88 13.15 4.92
C ARG A 120 -6.58 12.92 5.70
N PHE A 121 -6.20 13.86 6.55
CA PHE A 121 -5.04 13.71 7.42
C PHE A 121 -5.18 12.50 8.35
N ALA A 122 -6.32 12.36 9.02
CA ALA A 122 -6.61 11.21 9.88
C ALA A 122 -6.48 9.88 9.11
N THR A 123 -7.03 9.83 7.88
CA THR A 123 -6.96 8.64 7.01
C THR A 123 -5.52 8.31 6.64
N VAL A 124 -4.73 9.29 6.18
CA VAL A 124 -3.34 9.08 5.76
C VAL A 124 -2.47 8.67 6.94
N VAL A 125 -2.58 9.37 8.07
CA VAL A 125 -1.77 9.06 9.26
C VAL A 125 -2.16 7.72 9.86
N GLY A 126 -3.44 7.41 9.97
CA GLY A 126 -3.92 6.11 10.45
C GLY A 126 -3.45 4.94 9.58
N LYS A 127 -3.38 5.14 8.27
CA LYS A 127 -2.97 4.10 7.31
C LYS A 127 -1.45 3.92 7.22
N TYR A 128 -0.69 5.01 7.15
CA TYR A 128 0.74 4.95 6.80
C TYR A 128 1.69 5.26 7.96
N TYR A 129 1.19 5.89 9.03
CA TYR A 129 1.98 6.30 10.19
C TYR A 129 1.41 5.75 11.50
N SER A 130 0.78 4.58 11.42
CA SER A 130 0.23 3.87 12.58
C SER A 130 1.33 3.64 13.62
N GLY A 131 1.10 4.14 14.84
CA GLY A 131 2.10 4.06 15.92
C GLY A 131 3.11 5.20 15.99
N SER A 132 3.13 6.12 15.03
CA SER A 132 3.96 7.33 15.11
C SER A 132 3.40 8.31 16.14
N MET A 133 4.29 9.05 16.82
CA MET A 133 3.90 10.15 17.69
C MET A 133 3.51 11.37 16.85
N ILE A 134 2.35 11.94 17.12
CA ILE A 134 1.83 13.12 16.42
C ILE A 134 1.79 14.28 17.40
N THR A 135 2.59 15.31 17.15
CA THR A 135 2.52 16.55 17.91
C THR A 135 1.69 17.58 17.15
N ILE A 136 0.62 18.04 17.77
CA ILE A 136 -0.28 19.09 17.27
C ILE A 136 0.11 20.39 17.93
N GLU A 137 0.65 21.31 17.13
CA GLU A 137 1.18 22.60 17.59
C GLU A 137 0.19 23.72 17.29
N GLY A 138 -0.31 24.40 18.32
CA GLY A 138 -1.21 25.55 18.20
C GLY A 138 -0.50 26.87 18.32
N PHE A 139 -0.99 27.86 17.58
CA PHE A 139 -0.45 29.23 17.54
C PHE A 139 -1.57 30.27 17.62
N ALA A 140 -1.22 31.45 18.09
CA ALA A 140 -2.09 32.61 18.16
C ALA A 140 -1.46 33.83 17.45
N ASP A 141 -2.27 34.82 17.11
CA ASP A 141 -1.81 36.10 16.61
C ASP A 141 -1.18 36.94 17.74
N PRO A 142 -0.52 38.09 17.43
CA PRO A 142 0.13 38.89 18.46
C PRO A 142 -0.82 39.63 19.38
N ALA A 143 -2.12 39.70 19.11
CA ALA A 143 -3.10 40.40 19.96
C ALA A 143 -3.25 39.73 21.33
N GLY A 144 -3.32 40.51 22.37
CA GLY A 144 -3.53 40.02 23.75
C GLY A 144 -2.25 39.64 24.50
N GLY A 145 -2.46 39.20 25.73
CA GLY A 145 -1.38 38.84 26.67
C GLY A 145 -0.76 37.47 26.39
N ASN A 146 0.49 37.26 26.83
CA ASN A 146 1.20 35.99 26.60
C ASN A 146 0.50 34.78 27.19
N LYS A 147 0.04 34.88 28.44
CA LYS A 147 -0.65 33.78 29.13
C LYS A 147 -1.92 33.39 28.37
N TYR A 148 -2.73 34.38 28.01
CA TYR A 148 -3.97 34.20 27.29
C TYR A 148 -3.73 33.47 25.93
N ASN A 149 -2.75 33.97 25.15
CA ASN A 149 -2.41 33.34 23.86
C ASN A 149 -1.84 31.94 24.00
N MET A 150 -1.11 31.66 25.07
CA MET A 150 -0.64 30.31 25.37
C MET A 150 -1.82 29.36 25.59
N ASP A 151 -2.78 29.77 26.40
CA ASP A 151 -3.99 28.99 26.70
C ASP A 151 -4.88 28.85 25.45
N LEU A 152 -5.05 29.92 24.66
CA LEU A 152 -5.85 29.89 23.42
C LEU A 152 -5.24 28.95 22.38
N SER A 153 -3.94 29.04 22.17
CA SER A 153 -3.23 28.17 21.22
C SER A 153 -3.28 26.71 21.64
N LYS A 154 -3.19 26.42 22.94
CA LYS A 154 -3.37 25.07 23.48
C LYS A 154 -4.79 24.55 23.23
N ARG A 155 -5.85 25.35 23.51
CA ARG A 155 -7.23 24.97 23.22
C ARG A 155 -7.46 24.67 21.74
N ARG A 156 -6.84 25.43 20.81
CA ARG A 156 -6.89 25.15 19.37
C ARG A 156 -6.30 23.79 19.03
N ALA A 157 -5.12 23.49 19.57
CA ALA A 157 -4.49 22.18 19.38
C ALA A 157 -5.34 21.04 19.95
N ASP A 158 -5.94 21.25 21.13
CA ASP A 158 -6.81 20.26 21.77
C ASP A 158 -8.10 20.01 20.98
N ALA A 159 -8.72 21.09 20.43
CA ALA A 159 -9.91 20.95 19.59
C ALA A 159 -9.63 20.14 18.31
N VAL A 160 -8.48 20.35 17.68
CA VAL A 160 -8.07 19.55 16.52
C VAL A 160 -7.79 18.09 16.94
N ALA A 161 -7.11 17.87 18.07
CA ALA A 161 -6.86 16.51 18.58
C ALA A 161 -8.16 15.76 18.86
N ALA A 162 -9.15 16.42 19.48
CA ALA A 162 -10.47 15.84 19.74
C ALA A 162 -11.16 15.44 18.43
N TYR A 163 -11.18 16.34 17.45
CA TYR A 163 -11.76 16.08 16.13
C TYR A 163 -11.11 14.89 15.43
N LEU A 164 -9.76 14.80 15.44
CA LEU A 164 -9.05 13.67 14.84
C LEU A 164 -9.33 12.35 15.57
N GLY A 165 -9.52 12.41 16.90
CA GLY A 165 -9.96 11.26 17.70
C GLY A 165 -11.34 10.76 17.28
N GLU A 166 -12.30 11.65 17.04
CA GLU A 166 -13.64 11.32 16.51
C GLU A 166 -13.57 10.65 15.12
N LYS A 167 -12.53 10.96 14.34
CA LYS A 167 -12.25 10.35 13.03
C LYS A 167 -11.43 9.06 13.10
N GLY A 168 -11.22 8.52 14.30
CA GLY A 168 -10.58 7.23 14.52
C GLY A 168 -9.06 7.28 14.64
N LEU A 169 -8.44 8.46 14.72
CA LEU A 169 -7.03 8.55 15.02
C LEU A 169 -6.78 8.19 16.49
N SER A 170 -5.84 7.27 16.75
CA SER A 170 -5.50 6.88 18.13
C SER A 170 -4.93 8.07 18.91
N THR A 171 -5.63 8.48 19.95
CA THR A 171 -5.23 9.62 20.81
C THR A 171 -4.05 9.29 21.72
N SER A 172 -3.72 8.01 21.93
CA SER A 172 -2.58 7.60 22.76
C SER A 172 -1.23 8.09 22.22
N ASN A 173 -1.16 8.33 20.90
CA ASN A 173 0.05 8.80 20.22
C ASN A 173 -0.07 10.27 19.80
N VAL A 174 -1.03 11.01 20.35
CA VAL A 174 -1.23 12.43 20.04
C VAL A 174 -0.82 13.29 21.23
N ARG A 175 0.04 14.25 20.99
CA ARG A 175 0.46 15.29 21.94
C ARG A 175 0.05 16.65 21.43
N THR A 176 -0.50 17.50 22.27
CA THR A 176 -0.88 18.87 21.93
C THR A 176 0.01 19.89 22.66
N VAL A 177 0.47 20.91 21.93
CA VAL A 177 1.33 21.96 22.45
C VAL A 177 0.79 23.32 22.01
N GLY A 178 0.64 24.26 22.94
CA GLY A 178 0.35 25.66 22.64
C GLY A 178 1.64 26.48 22.65
N TYR A 179 1.89 27.24 21.61
CA TYR A 179 3.04 28.14 21.51
C TYR A 179 2.67 29.62 21.66
N GLY A 180 1.38 29.91 21.86
CA GLY A 180 0.92 31.29 21.94
C GLY A 180 1.31 32.10 20.70
N LYS A 181 1.85 33.27 20.91
CA LYS A 181 2.35 34.20 19.88
C LYS A 181 3.85 34.13 19.62
N SER A 182 4.53 33.03 20.00
CA SER A 182 5.99 32.95 19.92
C SER A 182 6.54 32.69 18.53
N ARG A 183 5.76 32.13 17.59
CA ARG A 183 6.21 31.75 16.23
C ARG A 183 5.30 32.35 15.18
N LEU A 184 5.28 33.66 15.05
CA LEU A 184 4.44 34.35 14.10
C LEU A 184 4.90 34.15 12.65
N VAL A 185 3.94 33.92 11.76
CA VAL A 185 4.16 33.93 10.29
C VAL A 185 4.16 35.40 9.81
N ASN A 186 3.22 36.17 10.29
CA ASN A 186 3.12 37.60 10.00
C ASN A 186 3.15 38.42 11.29
N PRO A 187 4.34 38.88 11.73
CA PRO A 187 4.48 39.59 13.01
C PRO A 187 3.71 40.89 13.14
N LYS A 188 3.35 41.52 12.02
CA LYS A 188 2.64 42.80 12.00
C LYS A 188 1.12 42.68 11.96
N ALA A 189 0.59 41.50 11.61
CA ALA A 189 -0.83 41.28 11.44
C ALA A 189 -1.48 40.71 12.71
N GLN A 190 -2.51 41.34 13.23
CA GLN A 190 -3.24 40.97 14.43
C GLN A 190 -4.76 41.17 14.23
N LYS A 191 -5.55 40.42 14.96
CA LYS A 191 -7.03 40.52 14.91
C LYS A 191 -7.55 40.39 13.47
N ASP A 192 -8.14 41.45 12.94
CA ASP A 192 -8.75 41.52 11.61
C ASP A 192 -7.81 42.09 10.54
N ASP A 193 -6.53 42.32 10.87
CA ASP A 193 -5.56 42.74 9.88
C ASP A 193 -5.38 41.67 8.79
N PRO A 194 -5.18 42.08 7.52
CA PRO A 194 -4.90 41.13 6.44
C PRO A 194 -3.71 40.25 6.75
N GLY A 195 -3.90 38.94 6.68
CA GLY A 195 -2.86 37.94 6.97
C GLY A 195 -2.72 37.57 8.45
N ALA A 196 -3.54 38.11 9.35
CA ALA A 196 -3.55 37.69 10.76
C ALA A 196 -4.01 36.25 10.95
N GLU A 197 -4.86 35.73 10.07
CA GLU A 197 -5.31 34.35 10.08
C GLU A 197 -4.15 33.36 9.91
N ALA A 198 -3.06 33.74 9.23
CA ALA A 198 -1.88 32.90 9.11
C ALA A 198 -1.17 32.66 10.45
N ASN A 199 -1.33 33.55 11.41
CA ASN A 199 -0.81 33.39 12.76
C ASN A 199 -1.70 32.47 13.61
N ARG A 200 -3.01 32.50 13.39
CA ARG A 200 -4.01 31.72 14.12
C ARG A 200 -4.16 30.32 13.48
N ARG A 201 -3.17 29.49 13.69
CA ARG A 201 -3.07 28.19 13.01
C ARG A 201 -2.76 27.05 13.97
N VAL A 202 -2.97 25.84 13.46
CA VAL A 202 -2.43 24.60 14.01
C VAL A 202 -1.54 23.94 12.95
N THR A 203 -0.44 23.34 13.38
CA THR A 203 0.47 22.55 12.55
C THR A 203 0.69 21.17 13.15
N PHE A 204 1.14 20.22 12.34
CA PHE A 204 1.34 18.83 12.74
C PHE A 204 2.80 18.42 12.54
N VAL A 205 3.35 17.74 13.54
CA VAL A 205 4.66 17.07 13.45
C VAL A 205 4.41 15.59 13.67
N VAL A 206 4.72 14.77 12.69
CA VAL A 206 4.64 13.31 12.78
C VAL A 206 6.06 12.78 12.94
N GLU A 207 6.37 12.25 14.12
CA GLU A 207 7.66 11.64 14.41
C GLU A 207 7.65 10.20 13.85
N THR A 208 8.37 9.99 12.77
CA THR A 208 8.53 8.65 12.20
C THR A 208 9.54 7.88 13.05
N ASN A 209 9.09 6.88 13.81
CA ASN A 209 10.01 5.91 14.37
C ASN A 209 10.79 5.29 13.21
N GLY A 210 12.11 5.36 13.21
CA GLY A 210 13.00 5.02 12.08
C GLY A 210 12.80 3.65 11.41
N ALA A 211 11.84 2.85 11.85
CA ALA A 211 11.40 1.60 11.23
C ALA A 211 10.60 1.78 9.92
N ALA A 212 9.92 2.91 9.72
CA ALA A 212 9.13 3.13 8.49
C ALA A 212 10.00 3.56 7.30
N ALA A 213 11.16 4.16 7.54
CA ALA A 213 12.10 4.56 6.49
C ALA A 213 12.83 3.36 5.85
N SER A 214 12.94 2.23 6.55
CA SER A 214 13.63 1.03 6.06
C SER A 214 12.81 0.17 5.12
N ALA A 215 11.49 0.29 5.09
CA ALA A 215 10.61 -0.56 4.27
C ALA A 215 10.52 -0.09 2.81
N THR A 216 10.85 1.16 2.50
CA THR A 216 10.70 1.72 1.14
C THR A 216 11.94 1.54 0.26
N THR A 217 13.09 1.18 0.84
CA THR A 217 14.36 1.05 0.08
C THR A 217 14.65 -0.39 -0.37
N ALA A 218 13.85 -1.37 0.03
CA ALA A 218 14.16 -2.80 -0.19
C ALA A 218 13.45 -3.47 -1.36
N ALA A 219 12.70 -2.77 -2.23
CA ALA A 219 11.98 -3.41 -3.33
C ALA A 219 11.99 -2.61 -4.64
N LEU A 220 13.18 -2.48 -5.25
CA LEU A 220 13.28 -2.31 -6.70
C LEU A 220 14.17 -3.45 -7.23
N PRO A 221 13.61 -4.49 -7.86
CA PRO A 221 14.38 -5.42 -8.65
C PRO A 221 14.85 -4.70 -9.92
N ARG A 222 16.12 -4.90 -10.22
CA ARG A 222 16.77 -4.48 -11.49
C ARG A 222 16.21 -5.26 -12.67
#